data_ac0b28be83fae762a5c8e4b577451e20
#
_entry.id   ac0b28be83fae762a5c8e4b577451e20
#
_cell.length_a   1.000
_cell.length_b   1.000
_cell.length_c   1.000
_cell.angle_alpha   90.00
_cell.angle_beta   90.00
_cell.angle_gamma   90.00
#
_symmetry.space_group_name_H-M   'P 1'
#
loop_
_entity.id
_entity.type
_entity.pdbx_description
1 polymer ?
#
loop_
_entity_poly.entity_id
_entity_poly.type
_entity_poly.pdbx_seq_one_letter_code
_entity_poly.pdbx_strand_id
1 'polypeptide(L)'
;LTKWDAIASIFSKEAVLKGSFDKYAVTDRKRGTATVDAEFLKEIETWREALAKNLALRNPQLSVHELNFSVQRTIDRLIFLRIAEDRGIEPYAQLQALLNGQDIYGRLRYLYEQADDRYNSGLFHFQSEKGRAEAPDKLTPSLSIDDKTLKDIIGRLYYPNSPYEFSVFPTEILGQVYEQFLGKVIRLTSGHQARIEEKPEVKKAGGVYYTPAYIVEYIVKQTVGVLCDGKTPKQVAKLTILDPACGSG
;
A
#
# COMPACT_ATOMS: atom_id res chain seq x y z
N LEU A 1 -38.46 0.29 19.02
CA LEU A 1 -37.83 -0.47 17.96
C LEU A 1 -36.69 -1.28 18.52
N THR A 2 -36.69 -2.60 18.29
CA THR A 2 -35.58 -3.47 18.64
C THR A 2 -34.37 -3.15 17.77
N LYS A 3 -33.16 -3.53 18.20
CA LYS A 3 -31.95 -3.33 17.37
C LYS A 3 -32.10 -4.03 16.01
N TRP A 4 -32.82 -5.14 15.96
CA TRP A 4 -33.10 -5.88 14.72
C TRP A 4 -34.01 -5.14 13.77
N ASP A 5 -35.03 -4.43 14.26
CA ASP A 5 -35.92 -3.62 13.42
C ASP A 5 -35.15 -2.46 12.77
N ALA A 6 -34.22 -1.85 13.52
CA ALA A 6 -33.36 -0.80 13.01
C ALA A 6 -32.41 -1.33 11.91
N ILE A 7 -31.82 -2.50 12.09
CA ILE A 7 -30.98 -3.15 11.09
C ILE A 7 -31.81 -3.53 9.85
N ALA A 8 -32.95 -4.16 10.05
CA ALA A 8 -33.81 -4.58 8.94
C ALA A 8 -34.34 -3.40 8.11
N SER A 9 -34.62 -2.26 8.74
CA SER A 9 -35.07 -1.05 8.03
C SER A 9 -34.03 -0.45 7.10
N ILE A 10 -32.74 -0.76 7.28
CA ILE A 10 -31.61 -0.27 6.48
C ILE A 10 -31.13 -1.35 5.51
N PHE A 11 -30.95 -2.58 5.98
CA PHE A 11 -30.20 -3.64 5.31
C PHE A 11 -31.08 -4.77 4.75
N SER A 12 -32.43 -4.77 4.97
CA SER A 12 -33.27 -5.76 4.31
C SER A 12 -33.25 -5.57 2.79
N LYS A 13 -33.43 -6.65 2.02
CA LYS A 13 -33.44 -6.61 0.56
C LYS A 13 -34.40 -5.52 0.02
N GLU A 14 -35.59 -5.43 0.60
CA GLU A 14 -36.59 -4.42 0.19
C GLU A 14 -36.16 -2.99 0.53
N ALA A 15 -35.51 -2.79 1.69
CA ALA A 15 -35.03 -1.48 2.10
C ALA A 15 -33.87 -1.03 1.20
N VAL A 16 -32.92 -1.93 0.91
CA VAL A 16 -31.77 -1.65 0.03
C VAL A 16 -32.25 -1.28 -1.38
N LEU A 17 -33.19 -2.03 -1.94
CA LEU A 17 -33.75 -1.72 -3.26
C LEU A 17 -34.51 -0.38 -3.31
N LYS A 18 -34.97 0.12 -2.17
CA LYS A 18 -35.56 1.46 -2.01
C LYS A 18 -34.53 2.56 -1.69
N GLY A 19 -33.23 2.25 -1.75
CA GLY A 19 -32.14 3.21 -1.53
C GLY A 19 -31.90 3.57 -0.04
N SER A 20 -32.34 2.73 0.91
CA SER A 20 -32.11 2.96 2.35
C SER A 20 -30.64 2.89 2.71
N PHE A 21 -29.89 1.98 2.09
CA PHE A 21 -28.46 1.83 2.29
C PHE A 21 -27.68 3.06 1.83
N ASP A 22 -28.02 3.60 0.65
CA ASP A 22 -27.36 4.81 0.13
C ASP A 22 -27.61 6.02 1.04
N LYS A 23 -28.84 6.15 1.56
CA LYS A 23 -29.17 7.20 2.54
C LYS A 23 -28.39 7.03 3.85
N TYR A 24 -28.26 5.80 4.33
CA TYR A 24 -27.48 5.49 5.52
C TYR A 24 -26.00 5.84 5.33
N ALA A 25 -25.40 5.39 4.23
CA ALA A 25 -24.00 5.65 3.89
C ALA A 25 -23.69 7.16 3.76
N VAL A 26 -24.61 7.93 3.16
CA VAL A 26 -24.46 9.40 3.06
C VAL A 26 -24.59 10.08 4.42
N THR A 27 -25.45 9.57 5.31
CA THR A 27 -25.69 10.16 6.63
C THR A 27 -24.49 9.93 7.56
N ASP A 28 -23.87 8.77 7.51
CA ASP A 28 -22.65 8.47 8.30
C ASP A 28 -21.45 9.28 7.85
N ARG A 29 -21.29 9.57 6.56
CA ARG A 29 -20.27 10.49 6.06
C ARG A 29 -20.37 11.91 6.64
N LYS A 30 -21.56 12.36 7.03
CA LYS A 30 -21.79 13.68 7.64
C LYS A 30 -21.49 13.75 9.15
N ARG A 31 -21.26 12.63 9.82
CA ARG A 31 -21.02 12.56 11.27
C ARG A 31 -19.55 12.65 11.69
N GLY A 32 -18.64 13.07 10.81
CA GLY A 32 -17.25 13.35 11.17
C GLY A 32 -16.40 12.10 11.42
N THR A 33 -16.83 10.93 10.96
CA THR A 33 -15.94 9.77 10.83
C THR A 33 -14.93 10.05 9.73
N ALA A 34 -13.65 9.88 10.06
CA ALA A 34 -12.60 9.89 9.02
C ALA A 34 -12.96 8.85 7.95
N THR A 35 -12.62 9.13 6.70
CA THR A 35 -12.79 8.13 5.64
C THR A 35 -11.97 6.89 5.99
N VAL A 36 -12.41 5.71 5.56
CA VAL A 36 -11.68 4.44 5.76
C VAL A 36 -10.23 4.59 5.32
N ASP A 37 -10.00 5.32 4.22
CA ASP A 37 -8.68 5.61 3.70
C ASP A 37 -7.82 6.42 4.68
N ALA A 38 -8.38 7.43 5.35
CA ALA A 38 -7.65 8.26 6.31
C ALA A 38 -7.26 7.48 7.57
N GLU A 39 -8.12 6.58 8.06
CA GLU A 39 -7.79 5.71 9.21
C GLU A 39 -6.73 4.68 8.83
N PHE A 40 -6.82 4.09 7.63
CA PHE A 40 -5.82 3.17 7.12
C PHE A 40 -4.44 3.84 6.97
N LEU A 41 -4.40 5.06 6.45
CA LEU A 41 -3.16 5.83 6.34
C LEU A 41 -2.50 6.11 7.70
N LYS A 42 -3.28 6.39 8.75
CA LYS A 42 -2.76 6.53 10.12
C LYS A 42 -2.18 5.21 10.64
N GLU A 43 -2.82 4.10 10.32
CA GLU A 43 -2.32 2.78 10.72
C GLU A 43 -0.98 2.48 10.04
N ILE A 44 -0.86 2.78 8.75
CA ILE A 44 0.41 2.66 8.02
C ILE A 44 1.52 3.53 8.64
N GLU A 45 1.20 4.74 9.12
CA GLU A 45 2.19 5.54 9.86
C GLU A 45 2.68 4.84 11.13
N THR A 46 1.78 4.17 11.85
CA THR A 46 2.15 3.37 13.03
C THR A 46 3.07 2.20 12.65
N TRP A 47 2.76 1.50 11.55
CA TRP A 47 3.63 0.41 11.04
C TRP A 47 4.99 0.94 10.61
N ARG A 48 5.02 2.08 9.95
CA ARG A 48 6.25 2.76 9.54
C ARG A 48 7.15 3.05 10.72
N GLU A 49 6.59 3.60 11.81
CA GLU A 49 7.33 3.90 13.02
C GLU A 49 7.87 2.63 13.69
N ALA A 50 7.04 1.60 13.82
CA ALA A 50 7.42 0.32 14.40
C ALA A 50 8.54 -0.36 13.62
N LEU A 51 8.41 -0.43 12.28
CA LEU A 51 9.44 -0.98 11.40
C LEU A 51 10.72 -0.17 11.43
N ALA A 52 10.65 1.16 11.40
CA ALA A 52 11.82 2.03 11.44
C ALA A 52 12.64 1.81 12.71
N LYS A 53 11.98 1.76 13.86
CA LYS A 53 12.64 1.49 15.16
C LYS A 53 13.26 0.11 15.21
N ASN A 54 12.54 -0.90 14.74
CA ASN A 54 13.02 -2.28 14.76
C ASN A 54 14.19 -2.50 13.78
N LEU A 55 14.07 -2.00 12.55
CA LEU A 55 15.13 -2.11 11.54
C LEU A 55 16.40 -1.37 11.96
N ALA A 56 16.29 -0.16 12.51
CA ALA A 56 17.44 0.58 13.02
C ALA A 56 18.14 -0.17 14.17
N LEU A 57 17.36 -0.82 15.05
CA LEU A 57 17.90 -1.60 16.17
C LEU A 57 18.60 -2.88 15.71
N ARG A 58 18.03 -3.60 14.77
CA ARG A 58 18.51 -4.93 14.34
C ARG A 58 19.54 -4.87 13.21
N ASN A 59 19.63 -3.74 12.52
CA ASN A 59 20.51 -3.54 11.37
C ASN A 59 21.29 -2.22 11.54
N PRO A 60 22.25 -2.16 12.49
CA PRO A 60 22.97 -0.93 12.83
C PRO A 60 23.85 -0.38 11.70
N GLN A 61 24.08 -1.17 10.66
CA GLN A 61 24.86 -0.77 9.48
C GLN A 61 24.07 0.08 8.48
N LEU A 62 22.73 0.15 8.61
CA LEU A 62 21.89 0.85 7.65
C LEU A 62 22.11 2.37 7.71
N SER A 63 22.33 2.96 6.55
CA SER A 63 22.24 4.41 6.36
C SER A 63 20.79 4.88 6.47
N VAL A 64 20.60 6.20 6.63
CA VAL A 64 19.26 6.81 6.63
C VAL A 64 18.50 6.50 5.34
N HIS A 65 19.17 6.50 4.18
CA HIS A 65 18.55 6.19 2.89
C HIS A 65 18.09 4.73 2.83
N GLU A 66 18.98 3.79 3.19
CA GLU A 66 18.66 2.36 3.20
C GLU A 66 17.55 2.02 4.20
N LEU A 67 17.52 2.67 5.36
CA LEU A 67 16.44 2.50 6.34
C LEU A 67 15.08 2.97 5.79
N ASN A 68 15.03 4.16 5.18
CA ASN A 68 13.80 4.66 4.56
C ASN A 68 13.32 3.73 3.43
N PHE A 69 14.24 3.31 2.55
CA PHE A 69 13.95 2.36 1.48
C PHE A 69 13.40 1.04 2.02
N SER A 70 14.06 0.45 3.02
CA SER A 70 13.70 -0.84 3.59
C SER A 70 12.31 -0.82 4.26
N VAL A 71 12.00 0.24 5.02
CA VAL A 71 10.69 0.42 5.65
C VAL A 71 9.60 0.55 4.59
N GLN A 72 9.81 1.39 3.59
CA GLN A 72 8.83 1.60 2.53
C GLN A 72 8.58 0.30 1.76
N ARG A 73 9.64 -0.35 1.25
CA ARG A 73 9.51 -1.60 0.49
C ARG A 73 8.80 -2.70 1.28
N THR A 74 9.06 -2.81 2.58
CA THR A 74 8.39 -3.80 3.42
C THR A 74 6.89 -3.54 3.51
N ILE A 75 6.47 -2.29 3.72
CA ILE A 75 5.05 -1.92 3.82
C ILE A 75 4.36 -2.10 2.46
N ASP A 76 4.96 -1.60 1.38
CA ASP A 76 4.38 -1.69 0.04
C ASP A 76 4.14 -3.15 -0.37
N ARG A 77 5.11 -4.04 -0.10
CA ARG A 77 4.99 -5.48 -0.37
C ARG A 77 3.90 -6.15 0.44
N LEU A 78 3.79 -5.83 1.72
CA LEU A 78 2.74 -6.38 2.59
C LEU A 78 1.34 -5.96 2.11
N ILE A 79 1.16 -4.68 1.79
CA ILE A 79 -0.12 -4.15 1.28
C ILE A 79 -0.45 -4.78 -0.09
N PHE A 80 0.53 -4.87 -0.99
CA PHE A 80 0.35 -5.48 -2.30
C PHE A 80 -0.12 -6.94 -2.19
N LEU A 81 0.59 -7.75 -1.41
CA LEU A 81 0.21 -9.16 -1.22
C LEU A 81 -1.17 -9.29 -0.57
N ARG A 82 -1.49 -8.44 0.39
CA ARG A 82 -2.80 -8.46 1.04
C ARG A 82 -3.94 -8.13 0.08
N ILE A 83 -3.74 -7.11 -0.78
CA ILE A 83 -4.69 -6.77 -1.84
C ILE A 83 -4.82 -7.93 -2.84
N ALA A 84 -3.70 -8.55 -3.23
CA ALA A 84 -3.70 -9.67 -4.15
C ALA A 84 -4.46 -10.89 -3.60
N GLU A 85 -4.34 -11.17 -2.29
CA GLU A 85 -5.11 -12.20 -1.60
C GLU A 85 -6.61 -11.91 -1.65
N ASP A 86 -7.05 -10.71 -1.27
CA ASP A 86 -8.47 -10.35 -1.22
C ASP A 86 -9.10 -10.29 -2.62
N ARG A 87 -8.30 -10.02 -3.64
CA ARG A 87 -8.74 -10.06 -5.04
C ARG A 87 -8.69 -11.46 -5.67
N GLY A 88 -8.28 -12.48 -4.91
CA GLY A 88 -8.18 -13.86 -5.38
C GLY A 88 -7.07 -14.09 -6.41
N ILE A 89 -6.10 -13.18 -6.51
CA ILE A 89 -4.90 -13.32 -7.36
C ILE A 89 -3.90 -14.25 -6.65
N GLU A 90 -3.79 -14.11 -5.34
CA GLU A 90 -3.01 -14.97 -4.45
C GLU A 90 -3.94 -15.82 -3.58
N PRO A 91 -3.50 -17.00 -3.11
CA PRO A 91 -4.24 -17.78 -2.12
C PRO A 91 -4.50 -16.95 -0.85
N TYR A 92 -5.75 -16.93 -0.40
CA TYR A 92 -6.14 -16.17 0.78
C TYR A 92 -5.41 -16.64 2.05
N ALA A 93 -5.05 -15.69 2.91
CA ALA A 93 -4.43 -15.89 4.21
C ALA A 93 -2.97 -16.46 4.18
N GLN A 94 -2.22 -16.30 3.08
CA GLN A 94 -0.81 -16.66 3.05
C GLN A 94 0.03 -15.84 4.05
N LEU A 95 -0.19 -14.52 4.11
CA LEU A 95 0.48 -13.66 5.09
C LEU A 95 0.03 -14.01 6.51
N GLN A 96 -1.26 -14.30 6.72
CA GLN A 96 -1.78 -14.68 8.03
C GLN A 96 -1.16 -15.99 8.53
N ALA A 97 -0.90 -16.95 7.66
CA ALA A 97 -0.27 -18.21 8.00
C ALA A 97 1.14 -18.03 8.59
N LEU A 98 1.83 -16.93 8.24
CA LEU A 98 3.14 -16.60 8.79
C LEU A 98 3.09 -16.30 10.30
N LEU A 99 1.92 -15.92 10.84
CA LEU A 99 1.76 -15.63 12.27
C LEU A 99 1.98 -16.87 13.14
N ASN A 100 1.82 -18.06 12.55
CA ASN A 100 2.06 -19.32 13.21
C ASN A 100 3.56 -19.70 13.14
N GLY A 101 4.21 -19.76 14.28
CA GLY A 101 5.62 -20.17 14.37
C GLY A 101 6.61 -19.01 14.49
N GLN A 102 7.86 -19.28 14.16
CA GLN A 102 9.02 -18.36 14.26
C GLN A 102 9.61 -18.07 12.89
N ASP A 103 10.61 -17.18 12.86
CA ASP A 103 11.29 -16.72 11.63
C ASP A 103 10.31 -16.22 10.58
N ILE A 104 9.46 -15.28 10.99
CA ILE A 104 8.43 -14.71 10.11
C ILE A 104 9.07 -14.02 8.93
N TYR A 105 10.17 -13.28 9.13
CA TYR A 105 10.81 -12.56 8.05
C TYR A 105 11.45 -13.51 7.02
N GLY A 106 12.09 -14.59 7.45
CA GLY A 106 12.63 -15.60 6.54
C GLY A 106 11.55 -16.24 5.67
N ARG A 107 10.40 -16.57 6.26
CA ARG A 107 9.24 -17.13 5.54
C ARG A 107 8.55 -16.08 4.64
N LEU A 108 8.52 -14.82 5.06
CA LEU A 108 7.98 -13.73 4.27
C LEU A 108 8.85 -13.46 3.02
N ARG A 109 10.19 -13.54 3.15
CA ARG A 109 11.10 -13.45 2.00
C ARG A 109 10.79 -14.50 0.94
N TYR A 110 10.49 -15.73 1.35
CA TYR A 110 10.10 -16.78 0.41
C TYR A 110 8.84 -16.39 -0.40
N LEU A 111 7.84 -15.78 0.24
CA LEU A 111 6.67 -15.25 -0.48
C LEU A 111 7.06 -14.11 -1.43
N TYR A 112 8.01 -13.26 -1.06
CA TYR A 112 8.51 -12.19 -1.92
C TYR A 112 9.25 -12.73 -3.15
N GLU A 113 10.06 -13.80 -3.00
CA GLU A 113 10.74 -14.48 -4.11
C GLU A 113 9.72 -15.11 -5.07
N GLN A 114 8.67 -15.75 -4.56
CA GLN A 114 7.57 -16.24 -5.39
C GLN A 114 6.83 -15.12 -6.13
N ALA A 115 6.69 -13.96 -5.51
CA ALA A 115 6.09 -12.79 -6.13
C ALA A 115 6.99 -12.19 -7.22
N ASP A 116 8.32 -12.21 -7.05
CA ASP A 116 9.29 -11.81 -8.09
C ASP A 116 9.11 -12.65 -9.35
N ASP A 117 9.09 -13.97 -9.20
CA ASP A 117 8.90 -14.90 -10.32
C ASP A 117 7.55 -14.70 -11.02
N ARG A 118 6.52 -14.29 -10.30
CA ARG A 118 5.15 -14.18 -10.82
C ARG A 118 4.85 -12.83 -11.47
N TYR A 119 5.27 -11.74 -10.83
CA TYR A 119 4.79 -10.40 -11.21
C TYR A 119 5.74 -9.61 -12.09
N ASN A 120 7.01 -9.99 -12.19
CA ASN A 120 8.04 -9.28 -12.95
C ASN A 120 7.93 -7.74 -12.75
N SER A 121 7.87 -7.30 -11.51
CA SER A 121 7.63 -5.90 -11.13
C SER A 121 8.85 -5.30 -10.42
N GLY A 122 8.99 -3.96 -10.45
CA GLY A 122 10.03 -3.27 -9.66
C GLY A 122 9.82 -3.36 -8.15
N LEU A 123 8.63 -3.78 -7.69
CA LEU A 123 8.34 -3.98 -6.27
C LEU A 123 9.01 -5.24 -5.72
N PHE A 124 8.98 -6.33 -6.51
CA PHE A 124 9.65 -7.59 -6.24
C PHE A 124 10.68 -7.82 -7.34
N HIS A 125 11.94 -7.53 -7.05
CA HIS A 125 13.04 -7.70 -8.01
C HIS A 125 14.32 -8.01 -7.23
N PHE A 126 14.67 -9.29 -7.11
CA PHE A 126 15.80 -9.74 -6.30
C PHE A 126 16.95 -10.34 -7.11
N GLN A 127 16.72 -10.65 -8.38
CA GLN A 127 17.71 -11.25 -9.26
C GLN A 127 17.95 -10.37 -10.48
N SER A 128 19.20 -10.35 -10.95
CA SER A 128 19.55 -9.64 -12.18
C SER A 128 18.99 -10.36 -13.39
N GLU A 129 18.26 -9.65 -14.23
CA GLU A 129 17.65 -10.17 -15.45
C GLU A 129 18.30 -9.54 -16.70
N LYS A 130 18.48 -10.35 -17.74
CA LYS A 130 19.04 -9.87 -19.00
C LYS A 130 18.07 -8.90 -19.69
N GLY A 131 18.54 -7.68 -19.93
CA GLY A 131 17.74 -6.64 -20.59
C GLY A 131 16.97 -5.72 -19.65
N ARG A 132 17.02 -5.94 -18.35
CA ARG A 132 16.46 -5.07 -17.35
C ARG A 132 17.52 -4.10 -16.83
N ALA A 133 17.26 -2.80 -16.92
CA ALA A 133 18.20 -1.76 -16.51
C ALA A 133 18.17 -1.52 -14.98
N GLU A 134 17.07 -1.86 -14.31
CA GLU A 134 16.91 -1.68 -12.87
C GLU A 134 17.77 -2.68 -12.09
N ALA A 135 18.48 -2.18 -11.10
CA ALA A 135 19.29 -3.04 -10.23
C ALA A 135 18.39 -3.82 -9.23
N PRO A 136 18.68 -5.11 -8.99
CA PRO A 136 17.90 -5.90 -8.05
C PRO A 136 18.08 -5.42 -6.61
N ASP A 137 17.03 -5.56 -5.81
CA ASP A 137 17.03 -5.29 -4.39
C ASP A 137 17.80 -6.37 -3.63
N LYS A 138 19.05 -6.12 -3.35
CA LYS A 138 19.93 -6.98 -2.53
C LYS A 138 19.90 -6.60 -1.05
N LEU A 139 19.32 -5.45 -0.72
CA LEU A 139 19.32 -4.93 0.62
C LEU A 139 18.27 -5.60 1.50
N THR A 140 17.00 -5.54 1.07
CA THR A 140 15.91 -6.03 1.91
C THR A 140 15.98 -7.52 2.24
N PRO A 141 16.44 -8.43 1.34
CA PRO A 141 16.60 -9.84 1.72
C PRO A 141 17.62 -10.10 2.84
N SER A 142 18.56 -9.18 3.07
CA SER A 142 19.61 -9.33 4.10
C SER A 142 19.24 -8.79 5.47
N LEU A 143 18.06 -8.18 5.62
CA LEU A 143 17.63 -7.53 6.85
C LEU A 143 17.23 -8.53 7.94
N SER A 144 17.33 -8.06 9.18
CA SER A 144 16.74 -8.71 10.35
C SER A 144 15.56 -7.88 10.85
N ILE A 145 14.39 -8.51 10.98
CA ILE A 145 13.17 -7.90 11.55
C ILE A 145 12.61 -8.86 12.61
N ASP A 146 12.30 -8.35 13.79
CA ASP A 146 11.76 -9.16 14.87
C ASP A 146 10.36 -9.69 14.54
N ASP A 147 10.14 -10.95 14.84
CA ASP A 147 8.84 -11.62 14.68
C ASP A 147 7.70 -10.84 15.33
N LYS A 148 7.93 -10.24 16.50
CA LYS A 148 6.92 -9.44 17.20
C LYS A 148 6.43 -8.29 16.35
N THR A 149 7.34 -7.54 15.73
CA THR A 149 6.99 -6.38 14.88
C THR A 149 6.17 -6.82 13.67
N LEU A 150 6.56 -7.91 13.02
CA LEU A 150 5.83 -8.45 11.87
C LEU A 150 4.47 -9.05 12.28
N LYS A 151 4.39 -9.74 13.43
CA LYS A 151 3.11 -10.25 13.96
C LYS A 151 2.12 -9.12 14.20
N ASP A 152 2.56 -8.04 14.81
CA ASP A 152 1.71 -6.88 15.10
C ASP A 152 1.19 -6.23 13.80
N ILE A 153 2.03 -6.10 12.76
CA ILE A 153 1.64 -5.52 11.47
C ILE A 153 0.74 -6.47 10.69
N ILE A 154 1.18 -7.70 10.46
CA ILE A 154 0.42 -8.68 9.68
C ILE A 154 -0.92 -9.00 10.33
N GLY A 155 -0.96 -9.11 11.66
CA GLY A 155 -2.20 -9.36 12.39
C GLY A 155 -3.26 -8.28 12.18
N ARG A 156 -2.84 -7.03 11.93
CA ARG A 156 -3.73 -5.91 11.62
C ARG A 156 -4.19 -5.83 10.17
N LEU A 157 -3.72 -6.74 9.32
CA LEU A 157 -4.20 -6.88 7.95
C LEU A 157 -5.43 -7.80 7.82
N TYR A 158 -5.84 -8.48 8.89
CA TYR A 158 -6.91 -9.48 8.87
C TYR A 158 -7.95 -9.26 9.96
N TYR A 159 -9.18 -9.70 9.67
CA TYR A 159 -10.25 -9.73 10.67
C TYR A 159 -9.87 -10.65 11.85
N PRO A 160 -10.23 -10.33 13.10
CA PRO A 160 -11.07 -9.20 13.55
C PRO A 160 -10.29 -7.89 13.81
N ASN A 161 -8.95 -7.88 13.67
CA ASN A 161 -8.13 -6.72 14.01
C ASN A 161 -8.17 -5.63 12.92
N SER A 162 -8.49 -6.02 11.69
CA SER A 162 -8.65 -5.10 10.55
C SER A 162 -10.12 -4.94 10.20
N PRO A 163 -10.63 -3.70 10.13
CA PRO A 163 -11.97 -3.43 9.61
C PRO A 163 -11.99 -3.27 8.09
N TYR A 164 -10.84 -3.41 7.41
CA TYR A 164 -10.67 -3.06 6.00
C TYR A 164 -10.96 -4.26 5.09
N GLU A 165 -11.68 -3.99 4.00
CA GLU A 165 -11.87 -4.90 2.88
C GLU A 165 -10.92 -4.48 1.75
N PHE A 166 -9.79 -5.17 1.63
CA PHE A 166 -8.71 -4.78 0.70
C PHE A 166 -9.06 -5.00 -0.77
N SER A 167 -10.04 -5.85 -1.07
CA SER A 167 -10.50 -6.08 -2.46
C SER A 167 -11.11 -4.84 -3.10
N VAL A 168 -11.74 -3.98 -2.28
CA VAL A 168 -12.42 -2.75 -2.73
C VAL A 168 -11.56 -1.50 -2.60
N PHE A 169 -10.33 -1.63 -2.10
CA PHE A 169 -9.42 -0.49 -2.06
C PHE A 169 -9.11 -0.01 -3.48
N PRO A 170 -9.25 1.29 -3.75
CA PRO A 170 -8.84 1.85 -5.01
C PRO A 170 -7.33 1.71 -5.19
N THR A 171 -6.87 1.59 -6.42
CA THR A 171 -5.43 1.50 -6.73
C THR A 171 -4.66 2.73 -6.25
N GLU A 172 -5.36 3.86 -6.14
CA GLU A 172 -4.86 5.13 -5.64
C GLU A 172 -4.43 5.09 -4.17
N ILE A 173 -4.89 4.10 -3.40
CA ILE A 173 -4.48 3.98 -1.99
C ILE A 173 -2.97 3.79 -1.85
N LEU A 174 -2.36 3.03 -2.75
CA LEU A 174 -0.91 2.88 -2.78
C LEU A 174 -0.20 4.20 -3.10
N GLY A 175 -0.77 5.01 -4.00
CA GLY A 175 -0.28 6.35 -4.29
C GLY A 175 -0.37 7.28 -3.07
N GLN A 176 -1.48 7.23 -2.33
CA GLN A 176 -1.66 8.01 -1.10
C GLN A 176 -0.71 7.57 0.02
N VAL A 177 -0.48 6.26 0.16
CA VAL A 177 0.55 5.72 1.07
C VAL A 177 1.92 6.28 0.71
N TYR A 178 2.26 6.25 -0.58
CA TYR A 178 3.52 6.79 -1.07
C TYR A 178 3.65 8.31 -0.81
N GLU A 179 2.59 9.08 -1.04
CA GLU A 179 2.53 10.50 -0.73
C GLU A 179 2.86 10.79 0.76
N GLN A 180 2.29 10.01 1.66
CA GLN A 180 2.61 10.09 3.09
C GLN A 180 4.08 9.84 3.38
N PHE A 181 4.70 8.87 2.70
CA PHE A 181 6.13 8.61 2.81
C PHE A 181 6.98 9.77 2.28
N LEU A 182 6.54 10.44 1.22
CA LEU A 182 7.24 11.62 0.66
C LEU A 182 7.19 12.83 1.61
N GLY A 183 6.11 13.01 2.35
CA GLY A 183 5.94 14.12 3.30
C GLY A 183 6.81 14.04 4.55
N LYS A 184 7.22 12.82 4.92
CA LYS A 184 7.98 12.54 6.15
C LYS A 184 9.25 11.73 5.83
N VAL A 185 10.27 11.88 6.65
CA VAL A 185 11.53 11.13 6.53
C VAL A 185 11.89 10.46 7.85
N ILE A 186 12.43 9.25 7.78
CA ILE A 186 13.03 8.59 8.93
C ILE A 186 14.47 9.09 9.03
N ARG A 187 14.83 9.64 10.19
CA ARG A 187 16.19 10.03 10.52
C ARG A 187 16.75 9.14 11.62
N LEU A 188 18.06 9.04 11.69
CA LEU A 188 18.78 8.37 12.76
C LEU A 188 19.36 9.41 13.70
N THR A 189 19.16 9.22 15.01
CA THR A 189 19.85 9.98 16.05
C THR A 189 21.31 9.56 16.15
N SER A 190 22.13 10.30 16.91
CA SER A 190 23.51 9.92 17.20
C SER A 190 23.63 8.53 17.88
N GLY A 191 22.59 8.10 18.60
CA GLY A 191 22.48 6.76 19.18
C GLY A 191 21.85 5.72 18.26
N HIS A 192 21.80 5.97 16.94
CA HIS A 192 21.22 5.09 15.91
C HIS A 192 19.76 4.71 16.14
N GLN A 193 18.98 5.60 16.77
CA GLN A 193 17.54 5.42 16.96
C GLN A 193 16.75 6.10 15.84
N ALA A 194 15.80 5.40 15.26
CA ALA A 194 14.95 5.96 14.24
C ALA A 194 13.91 6.95 14.81
N ARG A 195 13.76 8.10 14.15
CA ARG A 195 12.71 9.10 14.38
C ARG A 195 12.08 9.50 13.07
N ILE A 196 10.77 9.69 13.07
CA ILE A 196 10.04 10.18 11.91
C ILE A 196 9.88 11.69 12.07
N GLU A 197 10.29 12.44 11.07
CA GLU A 197 10.24 13.90 11.02
C GLU A 197 9.55 14.36 9.73
N GLU A 198 8.82 15.48 9.79
CA GLU A 198 8.31 16.12 8.59
C GLU A 198 9.45 16.72 7.77
N LYS A 199 9.41 16.59 6.46
CA LYS A 199 10.35 17.26 5.57
C LYS A 199 10.03 18.75 5.49
N PRO A 200 10.96 19.65 5.85
CA PRO A 200 10.71 21.09 5.84
C PRO A 200 10.33 21.62 4.45
N GLU A 201 10.91 21.04 3.40
CA GLU A 201 10.65 21.42 2.00
C GLU A 201 9.21 21.11 1.60
N VAL A 202 8.71 19.93 1.99
CA VAL A 202 7.34 19.50 1.70
C VAL A 202 6.33 20.33 2.50
N LYS A 203 6.65 20.64 3.76
CA LYS A 203 5.82 21.51 4.59
C LYS A 203 5.71 22.93 4.02
N LYS A 204 6.81 23.48 3.51
CA LYS A 204 6.82 24.81 2.84
C LYS A 204 6.05 24.80 1.52
N ALA A 205 6.05 23.69 0.79
CA ALA A 205 5.33 23.54 -0.48
C ALA A 205 3.83 23.24 -0.29
N GLY A 206 3.34 23.16 0.95
CA GLY A 206 1.92 22.86 1.23
C GLY A 206 1.56 21.37 1.16
N GLY A 207 2.54 20.49 1.01
CA GLY A 207 2.35 19.03 0.94
C GLY A 207 2.81 18.42 -0.38
N VAL A 208 2.70 17.11 -0.47
CA VAL A 208 2.81 16.33 -1.71
C VAL A 208 1.43 15.79 -2.00
N TYR A 209 0.97 15.91 -3.23
CA TYR A 209 -0.36 15.49 -3.64
C TYR A 209 -0.30 14.45 -4.74
N TYR A 210 -0.91 13.31 -4.51
CA TYR A 210 -1.16 12.32 -5.55
C TYR A 210 -2.23 12.87 -6.50
N THR A 211 -2.02 12.72 -7.81
CA THR A 211 -2.97 13.25 -8.80
C THR A 211 -4.31 12.53 -8.66
N PRO A 212 -5.41 13.24 -8.36
CA PRO A 212 -6.72 12.61 -8.20
C PRO A 212 -7.17 11.84 -9.45
N ALA A 213 -7.86 10.70 -9.26
CA ALA A 213 -8.27 9.80 -10.33
C ALA A 213 -9.03 10.52 -11.47
N TYR A 214 -9.94 11.45 -11.14
CA TYR A 214 -10.70 12.19 -12.15
C TYR A 214 -9.83 13.07 -13.06
N ILE A 215 -8.69 13.58 -12.54
CA ILE A 215 -7.71 14.32 -13.35
C ILE A 215 -6.94 13.36 -14.24
N VAL A 216 -6.51 12.20 -13.68
CA VAL A 216 -5.84 11.15 -14.46
C VAL A 216 -6.74 10.65 -15.59
N GLU A 217 -7.99 10.35 -15.29
CA GLU A 217 -8.98 9.95 -16.30
C GLU A 217 -9.14 10.99 -17.40
N TYR A 218 -9.24 12.27 -17.01
CA TYR A 218 -9.33 13.36 -17.98
C TYR A 218 -8.10 13.41 -18.88
N ILE A 219 -6.90 13.38 -18.31
CA ILE A 219 -5.63 13.42 -19.07
C ILE A 219 -5.56 12.22 -20.02
N VAL A 220 -5.80 11.00 -19.51
CA VAL A 220 -5.76 9.77 -20.30
C VAL A 220 -6.77 9.82 -21.43
N LYS A 221 -8.01 10.26 -21.17
CA LYS A 221 -9.06 10.39 -22.18
C LYS A 221 -8.68 11.37 -23.29
N GLN A 222 -8.04 12.48 -22.96
CA GLN A 222 -7.66 13.53 -23.92
C GLN A 222 -6.35 13.20 -24.69
N THR A 223 -5.58 12.24 -24.25
CA THR A 223 -4.28 11.86 -24.84
C THR A 223 -4.29 10.43 -25.36
N VAL A 224 -3.99 9.48 -24.52
CA VAL A 224 -3.88 8.04 -24.89
C VAL A 224 -5.21 7.50 -25.43
N GLY A 225 -6.33 7.88 -24.83
CA GLY A 225 -7.66 7.46 -25.26
C GLY A 225 -7.96 7.81 -26.72
N VAL A 226 -7.66 9.04 -27.12
CA VAL A 226 -7.82 9.48 -28.51
C VAL A 226 -6.92 8.67 -29.45
N LEU A 227 -5.70 8.38 -29.02
CA LEU A 227 -4.76 7.60 -29.83
C LEU A 227 -5.14 6.11 -29.94
N CYS A 228 -5.88 5.59 -28.98
CA CYS A 228 -6.33 4.19 -28.97
C CYS A 228 -7.63 3.96 -29.74
N ASP A 229 -8.40 5.04 -29.98
CA ASP A 229 -9.70 4.93 -30.63
C ASP A 229 -9.58 4.30 -32.03
N GLY A 230 -10.43 3.31 -32.31
CA GLY A 230 -10.46 2.55 -33.57
C GLY A 230 -9.24 1.66 -33.84
N LYS A 231 -8.28 1.52 -32.90
CA LYS A 231 -7.09 0.68 -33.06
C LYS A 231 -7.24 -0.71 -32.49
N THR A 232 -6.57 -1.66 -33.13
CA THR A 232 -6.42 -3.02 -32.64
C THR A 232 -5.38 -3.09 -31.50
N PRO A 233 -5.39 -4.11 -30.62
CA PRO A 233 -4.38 -4.28 -29.57
C PRO A 233 -2.93 -4.27 -30.10
N LYS A 234 -2.69 -4.86 -31.28
CA LYS A 234 -1.37 -4.86 -31.92
C LYS A 234 -0.91 -3.47 -32.37
N GLN A 235 -1.84 -2.57 -32.71
CA GLN A 235 -1.53 -1.18 -33.06
C GLN A 235 -1.30 -0.35 -31.81
N VAL A 236 -2.11 -0.57 -30.76
CA VAL A 236 -1.96 0.09 -29.45
C VAL A 236 -0.62 -0.26 -28.82
N ALA A 237 -0.16 -1.51 -28.90
CA ALA A 237 1.13 -1.94 -28.37
C ALA A 237 2.36 -1.24 -29.03
N LYS A 238 2.16 -0.52 -30.13
CA LYS A 238 3.23 0.27 -30.78
C LYS A 238 3.28 1.74 -30.31
N LEU A 239 2.31 2.15 -29.50
CA LEU A 239 2.32 3.51 -28.96
C LEU A 239 3.41 3.62 -27.89
N THR A 240 4.16 4.70 -27.99
CA THR A 240 5.12 5.11 -26.96
C THR A 240 4.52 6.24 -26.15
N ILE A 241 4.58 6.13 -24.84
CA ILE A 241 4.03 7.10 -23.90
C ILE A 241 5.18 7.63 -23.06
N LEU A 242 5.28 8.95 -22.94
CA LEU A 242 6.21 9.62 -22.05
C LEU A 242 5.42 10.45 -21.03
N ASP A 243 5.61 10.17 -19.76
CA ASP A 243 5.22 11.04 -18.67
C ASP A 243 6.48 11.78 -18.16
N PRO A 244 6.66 13.07 -18.51
CA PRO A 244 7.85 13.82 -18.10
C PRO A 244 7.83 14.23 -16.62
N ALA A 245 6.72 13.99 -15.93
CA ALA A 245 6.48 14.39 -14.54
C ALA A 245 5.95 13.22 -13.70
N CYS A 246 6.34 11.99 -14.04
CA CYS A 246 5.85 10.75 -13.41
C CYS A 246 6.16 10.65 -11.90
N GLY A 247 6.87 11.58 -11.33
CA GLY A 247 7.25 11.57 -9.94
C GLY A 247 8.25 10.44 -9.65
N SER A 248 7.84 9.50 -8.82
CA SER A 248 8.65 8.32 -8.46
C SER A 248 8.41 7.12 -9.38
N GLY A 249 7.52 7.26 -10.34
CA GLY A 249 7.18 6.22 -11.30
C GLY A 249 6.03 5.34 -10.88
#